data_7700463a54c0781f4bb6f3dd22fcb65e
#
_entry.id   7700463a54c0781f4bb6f3dd22fcb65e
#
_cell.length_a   1.000
_cell.length_b   1.000
_cell.length_c   1.000
_cell.angle_alpha   90.00
_cell.angle_beta   90.00
_cell.angle_gamma   90.00
#
_symmetry.space_group_name_H-M   'P 1'
#
loop_
_entity.id
_entity.type
_entity.pdbx_description
1 polymer ?
#
loop_
_entity_poly.entity_id
_entity_poly.type
_entity_poly.pdbx_seq_one_letter_code
_entity_poly.pdbx_strand_id
1 'polypeptide(L)'
;MSPRTRDDKEGADVRFSLYSELQLHPGKTAPQLYAEVLEQIQNADRLGFDCYAAIEHFFFPKFSISANPTALFAAAAQRTRDIRFRTMLHALPFHNPTVLASVIHTTHILTGGRYEWGVGRGHGWIPPKAGVPLDEHARPRYEEAVDLLLAALDNETFSHHGEYFDVDDSHIVPFVSEPYRVYLGGTSDRTYTLAAERGWGVAVPPLLPYKVLETQLDLYRTSCAAAGTTPDIVWIHACHLDEDRDTALREGRDWVTGFIQGNCSPLTEYPKPPTDGLIAAGYGFYTAGIMEQLAEVPYEQLIADDYVWVGTPEDIIERIEETLKVCEGVQEIGITVNAGGAPNWMAIKNQELFAQRVIPHFRTTDSKDGVTVAAQA
;
A
#
# COMPACT_ATOMS: atom_id res chain seq x y z
N MET A 1 3.24 -8.96 -28.01
CA MET A 1 2.62 -9.98 -27.16
C MET A 1 1.65 -9.21 -26.26
N SER A 2 0.36 -9.45 -26.43
CA SER A 2 -0.69 -8.74 -25.66
C SER A 2 -0.61 -9.15 -24.19
N PRO A 3 -0.65 -8.23 -23.21
CA PRO A 3 -0.73 -8.62 -21.80
C PRO A 3 -2.05 -9.38 -21.59
N ARG A 4 -1.99 -10.52 -20.94
CA ARG A 4 -3.17 -11.26 -20.53
C ARG A 4 -3.85 -10.45 -19.42
N THR A 5 -4.92 -9.74 -19.76
CA THR A 5 -5.92 -9.30 -18.78
C THR A 5 -6.55 -10.59 -18.24
N ARG A 6 -6.29 -10.92 -16.96
CA ARG A 6 -7.12 -11.91 -16.27
C ARG A 6 -8.52 -11.30 -16.18
N ASP A 7 -9.45 -11.87 -16.92
CA ASP A 7 -10.87 -11.53 -16.84
C ASP A 7 -11.36 -11.71 -15.40
N ASP A 8 -12.07 -10.70 -14.90
CA ASP A 8 -12.78 -10.73 -13.63
C ASP A 8 -13.94 -11.75 -13.75
N LYS A 9 -13.66 -13.01 -13.44
CA LYS A 9 -14.70 -14.05 -13.32
C LYS A 9 -15.24 -14.00 -11.90
N GLU A 10 -16.56 -14.04 -11.75
CA GLU A 10 -17.26 -14.35 -10.49
C GLU A 10 -16.63 -15.60 -9.87
N GLY A 11 -16.06 -15.46 -8.66
CA GLY A 11 -15.27 -16.49 -7.97
C GLY A 11 -13.76 -16.32 -8.14
N ALA A 12 -13.26 -15.09 -8.38
CA ALA A 12 -11.85 -14.83 -8.50
C ALA A 12 -11.08 -15.23 -7.22
N ASP A 13 -9.98 -15.96 -7.39
CA ASP A 13 -9.04 -16.27 -6.32
C ASP A 13 -8.56 -14.98 -5.64
N VAL A 14 -8.41 -15.01 -4.31
CA VAL A 14 -7.82 -13.90 -3.54
C VAL A 14 -6.42 -13.59 -4.06
N ARG A 15 -6.15 -12.31 -4.35
CA ARG A 15 -4.82 -11.85 -4.73
C ARG A 15 -3.93 -11.71 -3.50
N PHE A 16 -2.63 -11.93 -3.68
CA PHE A 16 -1.63 -11.79 -2.62
C PHE A 16 -0.54 -10.82 -3.02
N SER A 17 -0.34 -9.78 -2.21
CA SER A 17 0.69 -8.78 -2.46
C SER A 17 1.67 -8.65 -1.30
N LEU A 18 2.85 -8.12 -1.63
CA LEU A 18 3.78 -7.62 -0.64
C LEU A 18 3.65 -6.12 -0.52
N TYR A 19 3.65 -5.62 0.71
CA TYR A 19 3.70 -4.20 1.00
C TYR A 19 4.99 -3.84 1.75
N SER A 20 5.65 -2.77 1.37
CA SER A 20 6.88 -2.33 2.02
C SER A 20 6.87 -0.83 2.28
N GLU A 21 7.33 -0.46 3.46
CA GLU A 21 7.59 0.93 3.85
C GLU A 21 9.07 1.31 3.70
N LEU A 22 9.95 0.36 3.39
CA LEU A 22 11.39 0.60 3.32
C LEU A 22 11.90 1.30 4.58
N GLN A 23 11.60 0.75 5.75
CA GLN A 23 12.05 1.28 7.04
C GLN A 23 13.56 1.12 7.20
N LEU A 24 14.26 2.21 7.45
CA LEU A 24 15.71 2.18 7.64
C LEU A 24 16.03 2.01 9.12
N HIS A 25 16.57 0.85 9.48
CA HIS A 25 16.97 0.52 10.84
C HIS A 25 18.47 0.68 11.07
N PRO A 26 18.89 0.85 12.34
CA PRO A 26 20.31 0.87 12.69
C PRO A 26 21.05 -0.36 12.15
N GLY A 27 22.23 -0.14 11.57
CA GLY A 27 23.05 -1.22 11.00
C GLY A 27 22.86 -1.46 9.51
N LYS A 28 21.86 -0.85 8.86
CA LYS A 28 21.69 -0.86 7.40
C LYS A 28 21.93 0.52 6.81
N THR A 29 22.48 0.55 5.61
CA THR A 29 22.55 1.77 4.78
C THR A 29 21.40 1.78 3.77
N ALA A 30 21.02 2.96 3.28
CA ALA A 30 19.99 3.08 2.25
C ALA A 30 20.34 2.27 0.98
N PRO A 31 21.56 2.28 0.43
CA PRO A 31 21.91 1.43 -0.71
C PRO A 31 21.73 -0.06 -0.44
N GLN A 32 22.07 -0.54 0.76
CA GLN A 32 21.86 -1.96 1.13
C GLN A 32 20.37 -2.29 1.17
N LEU A 33 19.54 -1.45 1.81
CA LEU A 33 18.10 -1.68 1.88
C LEU A 33 17.45 -1.70 0.48
N TYR A 34 17.81 -0.78 -0.42
CA TYR A 34 17.28 -0.80 -1.79
C TYR A 34 17.74 -2.04 -2.58
N ALA A 35 18.97 -2.52 -2.39
CA ALA A 35 19.44 -3.75 -3.02
C ALA A 35 18.66 -4.98 -2.52
N GLU A 36 18.45 -5.08 -1.20
CA GLU A 36 17.64 -6.15 -0.58
C GLU A 36 16.17 -6.12 -1.06
N VAL A 37 15.58 -4.94 -1.16
CA VAL A 37 14.20 -4.78 -1.66
C VAL A 37 14.08 -5.22 -3.12
N LEU A 38 15.05 -4.90 -3.97
CA LEU A 38 15.07 -5.39 -5.35
C LEU A 38 15.18 -6.92 -5.41
N GLU A 39 15.94 -7.56 -4.54
CA GLU A 39 16.02 -9.01 -4.41
C GLU A 39 14.68 -9.59 -3.92
N GLN A 40 14.06 -8.99 -2.91
CA GLN A 40 12.75 -9.38 -2.40
C GLN A 40 11.65 -9.32 -3.48
N ILE A 41 11.67 -8.28 -4.32
CA ILE A 41 10.74 -8.15 -5.44
C ILE A 41 10.95 -9.26 -6.49
N GLN A 42 12.20 -9.57 -6.83
CA GLN A 42 12.53 -10.67 -7.76
C GLN A 42 12.09 -12.02 -7.19
N ASN A 43 12.28 -12.23 -5.89
CA ASN A 43 11.84 -13.44 -5.22
C ASN A 43 10.30 -13.55 -5.22
N ALA A 44 9.59 -12.46 -4.95
CA ALA A 44 8.14 -12.41 -4.98
C ALA A 44 7.56 -12.73 -6.37
N ASP A 45 8.17 -12.19 -7.44
CA ASP A 45 7.79 -12.51 -8.82
C ASP A 45 7.95 -14.00 -9.11
N ARG A 46 9.09 -14.59 -8.72
CA ARG A 46 9.36 -16.03 -8.87
C ARG A 46 8.37 -16.91 -8.08
N LEU A 47 7.94 -16.45 -6.93
CA LEU A 47 7.01 -17.16 -6.05
C LEU A 47 5.53 -16.99 -6.44
N GLY A 48 5.23 -16.10 -7.40
CA GLY A 48 3.89 -15.89 -7.92
C GLY A 48 3.01 -14.98 -7.06
N PHE A 49 3.60 -14.04 -6.31
CA PHE A 49 2.83 -12.93 -5.74
C PHE A 49 2.27 -12.04 -6.86
N ASP A 50 1.06 -11.52 -6.64
CA ASP A 50 0.35 -10.75 -7.67
C ASP A 50 0.86 -9.31 -7.79
N CYS A 51 1.25 -8.68 -6.66
CA CYS A 51 1.69 -7.29 -6.64
C CYS A 51 2.77 -7.04 -5.59
N TYR A 52 3.66 -6.09 -5.87
CA TYR A 52 4.52 -5.45 -4.88
C TYR A 52 4.13 -3.98 -4.74
N ALA A 53 3.71 -3.60 -3.55
CA ALA A 53 3.31 -2.24 -3.21
C ALA A 53 4.36 -1.57 -2.31
N ALA A 54 4.59 -0.28 -2.54
CA ALA A 54 5.45 0.52 -1.68
C ALA A 54 4.80 1.87 -1.39
N ILE A 55 4.98 2.33 -0.16
CA ILE A 55 4.54 3.66 0.26
C ILE A 55 5.39 4.74 -0.41
N GLU A 56 4.82 5.93 -0.61
CA GLU A 56 5.58 7.15 -0.82
C GLU A 56 5.59 7.97 0.47
N HIS A 57 6.79 8.19 1.02
CA HIS A 57 6.94 8.89 2.29
C HIS A 57 8.27 9.63 2.38
N PHE A 58 8.31 10.73 3.16
CA PHE A 58 9.41 11.67 3.20
C PHE A 58 9.81 12.01 4.64
N PHE A 59 11.07 12.42 4.85
CA PHE A 59 11.62 13.09 6.04
C PHE A 59 11.76 12.26 7.31
N PHE A 60 11.20 11.08 7.41
CA PHE A 60 11.20 10.27 8.63
C PHE A 60 11.80 8.88 8.32
N PRO A 61 13.12 8.72 8.36
CA PRO A 61 13.80 7.51 7.87
C PRO A 61 13.44 6.23 8.65
N LYS A 62 13.08 6.36 9.93
CA LYS A 62 12.59 5.23 10.73
C LYS A 62 11.23 4.73 10.26
N PHE A 63 10.39 5.65 9.75
CA PHE A 63 9.13 5.31 9.12
C PHE A 63 9.38 4.77 7.72
N SER A 64 10.06 5.51 6.86
CA SER A 64 10.31 5.10 5.48
C SER A 64 11.36 5.94 4.79
N ILE A 65 12.17 5.29 3.94
CA ILE A 65 13.05 5.97 2.97
C ILE A 65 12.54 5.87 1.53
N SER A 66 11.29 5.44 1.33
CA SER A 66 10.66 5.28 0.02
C SER A 66 10.11 6.61 -0.52
N ALA A 67 11.02 7.50 -0.91
CA ALA A 67 10.64 8.82 -1.42
C ALA A 67 10.19 8.81 -2.89
N ASN A 68 10.51 7.76 -3.64
CA ASN A 68 10.14 7.64 -5.06
C ASN A 68 9.90 6.17 -5.46
N PRO A 69 8.72 5.62 -5.16
CA PRO A 69 8.38 4.23 -5.53
C PRO A 69 8.44 3.97 -7.03
N THR A 70 8.12 4.97 -7.87
CA THR A 70 8.10 4.80 -9.34
C THR A 70 9.48 4.51 -9.89
N ALA A 71 10.53 5.13 -9.35
CA ALA A 71 11.92 4.83 -9.72
C ALA A 71 12.33 3.42 -9.29
N LEU A 72 11.92 2.96 -8.09
CA LEU A 72 12.13 1.60 -7.62
C LEU A 72 11.45 0.60 -8.56
N PHE A 73 10.19 0.84 -8.92
CA PHE A 73 9.42 -0.05 -9.78
C PHE A 73 9.98 -0.12 -11.20
N ALA A 74 10.43 1.00 -11.77
CA ALA A 74 11.10 1.00 -13.06
C ALA A 74 12.37 0.12 -13.06
N ALA A 75 13.15 0.15 -11.97
CA ALA A 75 14.33 -0.71 -11.82
C ALA A 75 13.97 -2.18 -11.58
N ALA A 76 12.94 -2.46 -10.76
CA ALA A 76 12.47 -3.81 -10.47
C ALA A 76 11.84 -4.48 -11.69
N ALA A 77 11.10 -3.74 -12.49
CA ALA A 77 10.42 -4.23 -13.68
C ALA A 77 11.36 -4.84 -14.71
N GLN A 78 12.63 -4.36 -14.79
CA GLN A 78 13.65 -4.90 -15.67
C GLN A 78 14.21 -6.26 -15.20
N ARG A 79 13.83 -6.69 -13.98
CA ARG A 79 14.31 -7.92 -13.33
C ARG A 79 13.19 -8.91 -13.04
N THR A 80 11.96 -8.56 -13.40
CA THR A 80 10.74 -9.33 -13.11
C THR A 80 9.88 -9.48 -14.38
N ARG A 81 8.90 -10.42 -14.35
CA ARG A 81 8.09 -10.75 -15.53
C ARG A 81 6.60 -10.50 -15.33
N ASP A 82 6.05 -10.94 -14.19
CA ASP A 82 4.60 -11.06 -13.99
C ASP A 82 4.07 -10.17 -12.86
N ILE A 83 4.86 -9.96 -11.79
CA ILE A 83 4.46 -9.18 -10.63
C ILE A 83 4.10 -7.74 -11.01
N ARG A 84 2.95 -7.27 -10.53
CA ARG A 84 2.50 -5.89 -10.69
C ARG A 84 3.15 -4.98 -9.65
N PHE A 85 3.12 -3.70 -9.88
CA PHE A 85 3.71 -2.69 -9.01
C PHE A 85 2.66 -1.67 -8.62
N ARG A 86 2.60 -1.30 -7.33
CA ARG A 86 1.63 -0.32 -6.86
C ARG A 86 2.26 0.71 -5.93
N THR A 87 2.16 2.00 -6.29
CA THR A 87 2.44 3.07 -5.33
C THR A 87 1.26 3.16 -4.36
N MET A 88 1.52 3.00 -3.08
CA MET A 88 0.49 2.91 -2.05
C MET A 88 0.79 3.89 -0.90
N LEU A 89 0.55 5.20 -1.07
CA LEU A 89 -0.09 5.96 -2.15
C LEU A 89 0.84 7.07 -2.63
N HIS A 90 0.58 7.64 -3.79
CA HIS A 90 1.16 8.96 -4.10
C HIS A 90 0.60 10.01 -3.15
N ALA A 91 1.48 10.72 -2.46
CA ALA A 91 1.11 11.80 -1.55
C ALA A 91 0.92 13.10 -2.37
N LEU A 92 -0.24 13.21 -3.03
CA LEU A 92 -0.53 14.22 -4.05
C LEU A 92 -0.25 15.68 -3.64
N PRO A 93 -0.45 16.12 -2.38
CA PRO A 93 -0.09 17.49 -1.99
C PRO A 93 1.38 17.87 -2.17
N PHE A 94 2.27 16.90 -2.39
CA PHE A 94 3.71 17.11 -2.61
C PHE A 94 4.10 17.02 -4.09
N HIS A 95 3.13 16.87 -5.00
CA HIS A 95 3.30 16.77 -6.44
C HIS A 95 2.55 17.87 -7.18
N ASN A 96 3.07 18.26 -8.34
CA ASN A 96 2.26 18.91 -9.34
C ASN A 96 1.44 17.82 -10.06
N PRO A 97 0.09 17.90 -10.11
CA PRO A 97 -0.75 16.83 -10.66
C PRO A 97 -0.46 16.50 -12.13
N THR A 98 -0.19 17.50 -12.98
CA THR A 98 0.09 17.29 -14.41
C THR A 98 1.44 16.63 -14.63
N VAL A 99 2.46 17.01 -13.84
CA VAL A 99 3.77 16.36 -13.87
C VAL A 99 3.67 14.92 -13.37
N LEU A 100 2.88 14.68 -12.31
CA LEU A 100 2.67 13.33 -11.79
C LEU A 100 1.98 12.43 -12.83
N ALA A 101 1.04 12.94 -13.63
CA ALA A 101 0.44 12.17 -14.73
C ALA A 101 1.51 11.65 -15.70
N SER A 102 2.44 12.50 -16.13
CA SER A 102 3.56 12.09 -16.99
C SER A 102 4.47 11.06 -16.33
N VAL A 103 4.70 11.14 -15.01
CA VAL A 103 5.46 10.14 -14.24
C VAL A 103 4.72 8.81 -14.18
N ILE A 104 3.40 8.82 -13.98
CA ILE A 104 2.55 7.62 -13.97
C ILE A 104 2.61 6.92 -15.34
N HIS A 105 2.41 7.64 -16.44
CA HIS A 105 2.50 7.09 -17.79
C HIS A 105 3.90 6.53 -18.08
N THR A 106 4.96 7.26 -17.73
CA THR A 106 6.34 6.78 -17.89
C THR A 106 6.57 5.48 -17.12
N THR A 107 6.09 5.42 -15.88
CA THR A 107 6.22 4.23 -15.02
C THR A 107 5.46 3.05 -15.61
N HIS A 108 4.25 3.28 -16.12
CA HIS A 108 3.44 2.26 -16.79
C HIS A 108 4.17 1.66 -18.00
N ILE A 109 4.76 2.51 -18.86
CA ILE A 109 5.56 2.07 -20.00
C ILE A 109 6.76 1.24 -19.55
N LEU A 110 7.54 1.74 -18.56
CA LEU A 110 8.75 1.06 -18.09
C LEU A 110 8.47 -0.25 -17.36
N THR A 111 7.30 -0.41 -16.77
CA THR A 111 6.85 -1.64 -16.13
C THR A 111 6.15 -2.61 -17.09
N GLY A 112 6.01 -2.25 -18.37
CA GLY A 112 5.34 -3.08 -19.38
C GLY A 112 3.84 -3.29 -19.07
N GLY A 113 3.14 -2.24 -18.65
CA GLY A 113 1.70 -2.28 -18.34
C GLY A 113 1.36 -2.86 -16.96
N ARG A 114 2.35 -3.11 -16.10
CA ARG A 114 2.16 -3.74 -14.78
C ARG A 114 2.04 -2.74 -13.64
N TYR A 115 1.87 -1.45 -13.94
CA TYR A 115 1.74 -0.42 -12.92
C TYR A 115 0.30 -0.17 -12.53
N GLU A 116 0.07 -0.09 -11.25
CA GLU A 116 -1.15 0.38 -10.58
C GLU A 116 -0.76 1.56 -9.68
N TRP A 117 -1.69 2.45 -9.41
CA TRP A 117 -1.36 3.57 -8.53
C TRP A 117 -2.47 3.84 -7.53
N GLY A 118 -2.07 4.38 -6.42
CA GLY A 118 -2.98 4.93 -5.43
C GLY A 118 -2.66 6.40 -5.18
N VAL A 119 -3.64 7.14 -4.72
CA VAL A 119 -3.50 8.55 -4.39
C VAL A 119 -4.09 8.85 -3.01
N GLY A 120 -3.44 9.72 -2.28
CA GLY A 120 -3.87 10.16 -0.97
C GLY A 120 -3.27 11.51 -0.59
N ARG A 121 -3.66 12.00 0.59
CA ARG A 121 -3.14 13.26 1.10
C ARG A 121 -1.76 13.14 1.77
N GLY A 122 -1.28 11.94 1.96
CA GLY A 122 -0.13 11.65 2.82
C GLY A 122 -0.48 11.84 4.31
N HIS A 123 0.51 11.63 5.17
CA HIS A 123 0.34 11.76 6.62
C HIS A 123 0.45 13.23 7.06
N GLY A 124 -0.33 13.62 8.08
CA GLY A 124 -0.41 15.00 8.56
C GLY A 124 0.88 15.60 9.13
N TRP A 125 1.89 14.77 9.43
CA TRP A 125 3.21 15.25 9.87
C TRP A 125 4.15 15.64 8.72
N ILE A 126 3.85 15.27 7.47
CA ILE A 126 4.71 15.56 6.32
C ILE A 126 4.60 17.03 5.85
N PRO A 127 3.39 17.64 5.71
CA PRO A 127 3.22 18.96 5.13
C PRO A 127 4.13 20.05 5.74
N PRO A 128 4.28 20.18 7.06
CA PRO A 128 5.15 21.21 7.64
C PRO A 128 6.62 21.04 7.28
N LYS A 129 7.07 19.80 7.05
CA LYS A 129 8.46 19.51 6.63
C LYS A 129 8.69 19.78 5.15
N ALA A 130 7.63 19.70 4.34
CA ALA A 130 7.65 19.99 2.92
C ALA A 130 7.36 21.45 2.58
N GLY A 131 7.09 22.31 3.57
CA GLY A 131 6.67 23.69 3.34
C GLY A 131 5.24 23.82 2.78
N VAL A 132 4.41 22.79 2.94
CA VAL A 132 3.00 22.80 2.52
C VAL A 132 2.14 23.25 3.70
N PRO A 133 1.23 24.22 3.52
CA PRO A 133 0.37 24.70 4.59
C PRO A 133 -0.57 23.63 5.15
N LEU A 134 -0.77 23.65 6.46
CA LEU A 134 -1.82 22.91 7.16
C LEU A 134 -2.93 23.90 7.49
N ASP A 135 -3.85 24.08 6.55
CA ASP A 135 -4.97 25.03 6.64
C ASP A 135 -6.27 24.42 6.09
N GLU A 136 -7.35 25.17 6.13
CA GLU A 136 -8.66 24.79 5.60
C GLU A 136 -8.69 24.55 4.09
N HIS A 137 -7.71 25.06 3.35
CA HIS A 137 -7.58 24.86 1.89
C HIS A 137 -6.91 23.53 1.52
N ALA A 138 -6.28 22.85 2.48
CA ALA A 138 -5.54 21.60 2.21
C ALA A 138 -6.42 20.51 1.59
N ARG A 139 -7.66 20.34 2.06
CA ARG A 139 -8.60 19.35 1.52
C ARG A 139 -9.19 19.78 0.17
N PRO A 140 -9.77 20.97 0.00
CA PRO A 140 -10.28 21.41 -1.31
C PRO A 140 -9.21 21.39 -2.39
N ARG A 141 -7.99 21.85 -2.08
CA ARG A 141 -6.85 21.79 -3.00
C ARG A 141 -6.49 20.36 -3.40
N TYR A 142 -6.54 19.42 -2.46
CA TYR A 142 -6.30 18.00 -2.78
C TYR A 142 -7.40 17.43 -3.68
N GLU A 143 -8.66 17.73 -3.43
CA GLU A 143 -9.77 17.23 -4.25
C GLU A 143 -9.69 17.78 -5.68
N GLU A 144 -9.40 19.08 -5.85
CA GLU A 144 -9.15 19.66 -7.17
C GLU A 144 -7.90 19.08 -7.84
N ALA A 145 -6.83 18.81 -7.08
CA ALA A 145 -5.63 18.15 -7.59
C ALA A 145 -5.92 16.72 -8.10
N VAL A 146 -6.84 15.98 -7.46
CA VAL A 146 -7.29 14.67 -7.95
C VAL A 146 -8.02 14.81 -9.28
N ASP A 147 -8.94 15.78 -9.41
CA ASP A 147 -9.68 16.02 -10.66
C ASP A 147 -8.73 16.42 -11.79
N LEU A 148 -7.77 17.31 -11.51
CA LEU A 148 -6.74 17.70 -12.47
C LEU A 148 -5.84 16.51 -12.88
N LEU A 149 -5.40 15.68 -11.92
CA LEU A 149 -4.61 14.48 -12.21
C LEU A 149 -5.36 13.51 -13.13
N LEU A 150 -6.66 13.31 -12.89
CA LEU A 150 -7.49 12.46 -13.73
C LEU A 150 -7.66 13.02 -15.13
N ALA A 151 -7.94 14.33 -15.24
CA ALA A 151 -8.03 14.98 -16.53
C ALA A 151 -6.74 14.82 -17.35
N ALA A 152 -5.58 14.91 -16.68
CA ALA A 152 -4.27 14.71 -17.29
C ALA A 152 -3.96 13.23 -17.63
N LEU A 153 -4.51 12.27 -16.87
CA LEU A 153 -4.33 10.85 -17.16
C LEU A 153 -5.25 10.35 -18.30
N ASP A 154 -6.43 10.95 -18.43
CA ASP A 154 -7.43 10.50 -19.40
C ASP A 154 -7.29 11.19 -20.77
N ASN A 155 -6.55 12.29 -20.85
CA ASN A 155 -6.47 13.10 -22.06
C ASN A 155 -5.02 13.49 -22.39
N GLU A 156 -4.60 13.22 -23.65
CA GLU A 156 -3.29 13.66 -24.17
C GLU A 156 -3.14 15.18 -24.14
N THR A 157 -4.23 15.90 -24.42
CA THR A 157 -4.29 17.37 -24.36
C THR A 157 -5.51 17.80 -23.57
N PHE A 158 -5.33 18.74 -22.65
CA PHE A 158 -6.42 19.22 -21.80
C PHE A 158 -6.17 20.63 -21.27
N SER A 159 -7.23 21.25 -20.78
CA SER A 159 -7.20 22.48 -19.97
C SER A 159 -7.97 22.26 -18.67
N HIS A 160 -7.59 22.96 -17.61
CA HIS A 160 -8.26 22.94 -16.32
C HIS A 160 -8.23 24.35 -15.71
N HIS A 161 -9.39 24.87 -15.34
CA HIS A 161 -9.54 26.20 -14.74
C HIS A 161 -10.27 26.05 -13.42
N GLY A 162 -9.52 25.94 -12.33
CA GLY A 162 -10.02 25.75 -10.97
C GLY A 162 -9.66 26.88 -10.01
N GLU A 163 -9.92 26.68 -8.75
CA GLU A 163 -9.58 27.65 -7.70
C GLU A 163 -8.09 27.60 -7.33
N TYR A 164 -7.49 26.40 -7.37
CA TYR A 164 -6.11 26.16 -6.95
C TYR A 164 -5.16 25.86 -8.09
N PHE A 165 -5.68 25.40 -9.22
CA PHE A 165 -4.90 25.06 -10.40
C PHE A 165 -5.51 25.67 -11.66
N ASP A 166 -4.64 26.32 -12.45
CA ASP A 166 -5.00 26.89 -13.74
C ASP A 166 -4.00 26.42 -14.78
N VAL A 167 -4.47 25.61 -15.72
CA VAL A 167 -3.64 24.96 -16.75
C VAL A 167 -4.34 25.08 -18.08
N ASP A 168 -3.65 25.62 -19.08
CA ASP A 168 -4.20 25.86 -20.41
C ASP A 168 -3.41 25.12 -21.48
N ASP A 169 -4.12 24.47 -22.40
CA ASP A 169 -3.59 23.76 -23.58
C ASP A 169 -2.35 22.89 -23.28
N SER A 170 -2.43 22.08 -22.22
CA SER A 170 -1.32 21.24 -21.81
C SER A 170 -1.31 19.89 -22.50
N HIS A 171 -0.11 19.46 -22.90
CA HIS A 171 0.15 18.15 -23.50
C HIS A 171 0.84 17.22 -22.51
N ILE A 172 0.27 16.06 -22.28
CA ILE A 172 0.88 15.01 -21.43
C ILE A 172 1.81 14.14 -22.27
N VAL A 173 3.07 14.10 -21.90
CA VAL A 173 4.11 13.33 -22.60
C VAL A 173 4.96 12.54 -21.60
N PRO A 174 5.11 11.20 -21.81
CA PRO A 174 4.38 10.39 -22.78
C PRO A 174 2.90 10.24 -22.37
N PHE A 175 2.02 9.90 -23.30
CA PHE A 175 0.62 9.58 -23.03
C PHE A 175 0.34 8.09 -23.29
N VAL A 176 -0.47 7.47 -22.43
CA VAL A 176 -0.93 6.09 -22.54
C VAL A 176 -2.42 6.06 -22.30
N SER A 177 -3.18 5.50 -23.22
CA SER A 177 -4.66 5.46 -23.18
C SER A 177 -5.23 4.23 -22.45
N GLU A 178 -4.38 3.33 -21.95
CA GLU A 178 -4.81 2.13 -21.23
C GLU A 178 -5.35 2.49 -19.83
N PRO A 179 -6.45 1.86 -19.39
CA PRO A 179 -7.00 2.13 -18.07
C PRO A 179 -6.09 1.63 -16.94
N TYR A 180 -6.07 2.36 -15.84
CA TYR A 180 -5.34 1.99 -14.65
C TYR A 180 -6.27 1.42 -13.57
N ARG A 181 -5.73 0.51 -12.75
CA ARG A 181 -6.33 0.25 -11.43
C ARG A 181 -5.89 1.35 -10.47
N VAL A 182 -6.87 1.93 -9.77
CA VAL A 182 -6.65 3.07 -8.86
C VAL A 182 -7.13 2.72 -7.47
N TYR A 183 -6.38 3.15 -6.46
CA TYR A 183 -6.68 2.91 -5.06
C TYR A 183 -6.65 4.20 -4.24
N LEU A 184 -7.55 4.31 -3.28
CA LEU A 184 -7.48 5.32 -2.23
C LEU A 184 -7.13 4.66 -0.90
N GLY A 185 -6.52 5.43 -0.02
CA GLY A 185 -6.26 5.01 1.35
C GLY A 185 -6.42 6.18 2.32
N GLY A 186 -6.84 5.86 3.52
CA GLY A 186 -7.04 6.84 4.56
C GLY A 186 -8.09 6.39 5.56
N THR A 187 -8.40 7.29 6.49
CA THR A 187 -9.32 7.02 7.61
C THR A 187 -10.56 7.92 7.59
N SER A 188 -10.72 8.75 6.55
CA SER A 188 -11.87 9.68 6.48
C SER A 188 -12.99 9.14 5.60
N ASP A 189 -14.24 9.36 6.02
CA ASP A 189 -15.44 8.93 5.28
C ASP A 189 -15.41 9.38 3.81
N ARG A 190 -14.96 10.62 3.53
CA ARG A 190 -14.86 11.14 2.16
C ARG A 190 -13.91 10.32 1.28
N THR A 191 -12.86 9.73 1.83
CA THR A 191 -11.98 8.83 1.07
C THR A 191 -12.76 7.63 0.53
N TYR A 192 -13.57 7.02 1.36
CA TYR A 192 -14.35 5.82 1.01
C TYR A 192 -15.50 6.12 0.05
N THR A 193 -16.22 7.22 0.26
CA THR A 193 -17.29 7.62 -0.68
C THR A 193 -16.74 8.01 -2.05
N LEU A 194 -15.61 8.74 -2.09
CA LEU A 194 -14.96 9.10 -3.35
C LEU A 194 -14.47 7.85 -4.12
N ALA A 195 -13.87 6.89 -3.42
CA ALA A 195 -13.45 5.64 -4.06
C ALA A 195 -14.64 4.91 -4.70
N ALA A 196 -15.74 4.78 -3.96
CA ALA A 196 -16.96 4.15 -4.45
C ALA A 196 -17.57 4.88 -5.66
N GLU A 197 -17.70 6.21 -5.59
CA GLU A 197 -18.21 7.07 -6.67
C GLU A 197 -17.40 6.89 -7.97
N ARG A 198 -16.09 6.65 -7.86
CA ARG A 198 -15.16 6.49 -8.99
C ARG A 198 -14.95 5.04 -9.42
N GLY A 199 -15.51 4.05 -8.71
CA GLY A 199 -15.23 2.63 -8.94
C GLY A 199 -13.79 2.23 -8.63
N TRP A 200 -13.12 2.93 -7.68
CA TRP A 200 -11.76 2.66 -7.27
C TRP A 200 -11.70 1.74 -6.06
N GLY A 201 -10.59 1.01 -5.94
CA GLY A 201 -10.31 0.23 -4.74
C GLY A 201 -9.91 1.09 -3.54
N VAL A 202 -9.94 0.48 -2.38
CA VAL A 202 -9.44 1.07 -1.12
C VAL A 202 -8.37 0.19 -0.51
N ALA A 203 -7.34 0.82 0.06
CA ALA A 203 -6.30 0.14 0.80
C ALA A 203 -6.45 0.40 2.29
N VAL A 204 -6.50 -0.65 3.08
CA VAL A 204 -6.54 -0.59 4.54
C VAL A 204 -5.12 -0.38 5.06
N PRO A 205 -4.90 0.63 5.93
CA PRO A 205 -3.59 0.84 6.56
C PRO A 205 -3.13 -0.39 7.37
N PRO A 206 -1.84 -0.76 7.33
CA PRO A 206 -1.35 -2.02 7.90
C PRO A 206 -1.36 -2.12 9.44
N LEU A 207 -1.78 -1.05 10.12
CA LEU A 207 -1.76 -0.92 11.57
C LEU A 207 -3.17 -0.84 12.20
N LEU A 208 -4.21 -1.02 11.43
CA LEU A 208 -5.57 -0.83 11.93
C LEU A 208 -6.36 -2.13 11.79
N PRO A 209 -6.78 -2.74 12.92
CA PRO A 209 -7.66 -3.91 12.88
C PRO A 209 -9.06 -3.52 12.36
N TYR A 210 -9.82 -4.52 11.89
CA TYR A 210 -11.14 -4.34 11.28
C TYR A 210 -12.08 -3.44 12.09
N LYS A 211 -12.16 -3.65 13.40
CA LYS A 211 -13.04 -2.89 14.31
C LYS A 211 -12.82 -1.38 14.27
N VAL A 212 -11.61 -0.93 13.94
CA VAL A 212 -11.29 0.50 13.86
C VAL A 212 -11.82 1.11 12.55
N LEU A 213 -11.91 0.32 11.49
CA LEU A 213 -12.32 0.77 10.16
C LEU A 213 -13.70 0.25 9.72
N GLU A 214 -14.37 -0.52 10.57
CA GLU A 214 -15.65 -1.16 10.24
C GLU A 214 -16.67 -0.17 9.65
N THR A 215 -16.85 0.98 10.31
CA THR A 215 -17.78 2.02 9.85
C THR A 215 -17.42 2.55 8.44
N GLN A 216 -16.15 2.80 8.18
CA GLN A 216 -15.68 3.32 6.89
C GLN A 216 -15.78 2.27 5.79
N LEU A 217 -15.49 1.01 6.10
CA LEU A 217 -15.63 -0.10 5.15
C LEU A 217 -17.09 -0.39 4.82
N ASP A 218 -17.99 -0.29 5.80
CA ASP A 218 -19.44 -0.38 5.57
C ASP A 218 -19.94 0.78 4.70
N LEU A 219 -19.44 1.99 4.96
CA LEU A 219 -19.73 3.16 4.13
C LEU A 219 -19.24 2.96 2.69
N TYR A 220 -18.05 2.39 2.50
CA TYR A 220 -17.53 2.08 1.16
C TYR A 220 -18.44 1.10 0.42
N ARG A 221 -18.77 -0.05 1.05
CA ARG A 221 -19.64 -1.08 0.46
C ARG A 221 -21.02 -0.53 0.07
N THR A 222 -21.63 0.24 0.98
CA THR A 222 -22.94 0.87 0.74
C THR A 222 -22.88 1.89 -0.39
N SER A 223 -21.81 2.67 -0.44
CA SER A 223 -21.60 3.66 -1.49
C SER A 223 -21.33 3.00 -2.84
N CYS A 224 -20.58 1.89 -2.88
CA CYS A 224 -20.39 1.08 -4.09
C CYS A 224 -21.73 0.56 -4.62
N ALA A 225 -22.55 -0.01 -3.73
CA ALA A 225 -23.90 -0.50 -4.11
C ALA A 225 -24.77 0.63 -4.68
N ALA A 226 -24.71 1.83 -4.10
CA ALA A 226 -25.45 3.00 -4.57
C ALA A 226 -24.92 3.53 -5.91
N ALA A 227 -23.62 3.45 -6.16
CA ALA A 227 -22.96 3.89 -7.40
C ALA A 227 -23.00 2.82 -8.51
N GLY A 228 -23.39 1.57 -8.19
CA GLY A 228 -23.35 0.46 -9.13
C GLY A 228 -21.93 -0.05 -9.42
N THR A 229 -21.00 0.15 -8.49
CA THR A 229 -19.61 -0.32 -8.55
C THR A 229 -19.39 -1.51 -7.64
N THR A 230 -18.28 -2.24 -7.83
CA THR A 230 -17.92 -3.41 -7.02
C THR A 230 -16.82 -3.04 -6.01
N PRO A 231 -16.97 -3.42 -4.73
CA PRO A 231 -15.90 -3.21 -3.74
C PRO A 231 -14.61 -3.95 -4.12
N ASP A 232 -13.47 -3.26 -4.06
CA ASP A 232 -12.11 -3.82 -4.21
C ASP A 232 -11.27 -3.34 -3.02
N ILE A 233 -11.15 -4.18 -1.99
CA ILE A 233 -10.45 -3.86 -0.76
C ILE A 233 -9.11 -4.61 -0.75
N VAL A 234 -8.02 -3.86 -0.58
CA VAL A 234 -6.69 -4.39 -0.29
C VAL A 234 -6.49 -4.34 1.22
N TRP A 235 -6.43 -5.52 1.84
CA TRP A 235 -6.22 -5.67 3.27
C TRP A 235 -4.74 -5.89 3.55
N ILE A 236 -4.09 -4.98 4.27
CA ILE A 236 -2.65 -5.03 4.51
C ILE A 236 -2.37 -5.28 5.99
N HIS A 237 -1.48 -6.25 6.28
CA HIS A 237 -1.02 -6.52 7.64
C HIS A 237 0.50 -6.72 7.72
N ALA A 238 1.08 -6.31 8.85
CA ALA A 238 2.42 -6.76 9.22
C ALA A 238 2.34 -8.25 9.56
N CYS A 239 3.19 -9.06 8.92
CA CYS A 239 3.13 -10.51 9.02
C CYS A 239 4.52 -11.10 9.24
N HIS A 240 4.61 -12.02 10.20
CA HIS A 240 5.80 -12.86 10.41
C HIS A 240 5.40 -14.30 10.69
N LEU A 241 5.97 -15.25 9.96
CA LEU A 241 5.62 -16.66 10.11
C LEU A 241 6.85 -17.57 10.09
N ASP A 242 6.72 -18.68 10.82
CA ASP A 242 7.65 -19.80 10.84
C ASP A 242 6.87 -21.11 10.98
N GLU A 243 7.44 -22.24 10.59
CA GLU A 243 6.79 -23.55 10.81
C GLU A 243 6.66 -23.89 12.29
N ASP A 244 7.58 -23.38 13.11
CA ASP A 244 7.54 -23.50 14.57
C ASP A 244 7.01 -22.21 15.22
N ARG A 245 5.89 -22.33 15.94
CA ARG A 245 5.19 -21.19 16.57
C ARG A 245 6.08 -20.43 17.55
N ASP A 246 6.88 -21.12 18.36
CA ASP A 246 7.74 -20.46 19.34
C ASP A 246 8.86 -19.67 18.64
N THR A 247 9.34 -20.19 17.52
CA THR A 247 10.29 -19.47 16.64
C THR A 247 9.65 -18.25 16.01
N ALA A 248 8.45 -18.38 15.44
CA ALA A 248 7.71 -17.25 14.86
C ALA A 248 7.50 -16.13 15.89
N LEU A 249 7.02 -16.47 17.09
CA LEU A 249 6.79 -15.51 18.17
C LEU A 249 8.07 -14.85 18.67
N ARG A 250 9.17 -15.59 18.76
CA ARG A 250 10.47 -15.06 19.19
C ARG A 250 11.09 -14.14 18.15
N GLU A 251 11.14 -14.57 16.89
CA GLU A 251 11.70 -13.79 15.77
C GLU A 251 10.83 -12.57 15.44
N GLY A 252 9.51 -12.73 15.43
CA GLY A 252 8.56 -11.67 15.15
C GLY A 252 8.60 -10.53 16.16
N ARG A 253 8.97 -10.79 17.41
CA ARG A 253 8.96 -9.79 18.48
C ARG A 253 9.74 -8.53 18.11
N ASP A 254 10.97 -8.65 17.68
CA ASP A 254 11.82 -7.49 17.39
C ASP A 254 11.37 -6.76 16.12
N TRP A 255 11.03 -7.52 15.07
CA TRP A 255 10.73 -6.96 13.77
C TRP A 255 9.34 -6.33 13.70
N VAL A 256 8.34 -7.01 14.24
CA VAL A 256 6.97 -6.50 14.26
C VAL A 256 6.85 -5.31 15.20
N THR A 257 7.44 -5.39 16.39
CA THR A 257 7.50 -4.23 17.31
C THR A 257 8.25 -3.07 16.67
N GLY A 258 9.38 -3.33 16.01
CA GLY A 258 10.15 -2.32 15.27
C GLY A 258 9.35 -1.68 14.13
N PHE A 259 8.49 -2.44 13.46
CA PHE A 259 7.58 -1.91 12.45
C PHE A 259 6.56 -0.93 13.04
N ILE A 260 5.90 -1.31 14.12
CA ILE A 260 4.95 -0.45 14.84
C ILE A 260 5.64 0.84 15.34
N GLN A 261 6.78 0.70 16.02
CA GLN A 261 7.54 1.86 16.51
C GLN A 261 8.02 2.77 15.38
N GLY A 262 8.45 2.20 14.24
CA GLY A 262 8.81 2.94 13.05
C GLY A 262 7.65 3.79 12.54
N ASN A 263 6.46 3.21 12.44
CA ASN A 263 5.24 3.91 12.02
C ASN A 263 4.81 5.01 13.00
N CYS A 264 5.01 4.81 14.28
CA CYS A 264 4.66 5.80 15.31
C CYS A 264 5.73 6.89 15.47
N SER A 265 6.97 6.66 14.99
CA SER A 265 8.12 7.55 15.21
C SER A 265 7.90 9.02 14.82
N PRO A 266 7.15 9.39 13.75
CA PRO A 266 6.92 10.79 13.43
C PRO A 266 6.21 11.59 14.52
N LEU A 267 5.40 10.94 15.35
CA LEU A 267 4.65 11.59 16.45
C LEU A 267 5.24 11.31 17.85
N THR A 268 6.13 10.33 17.98
CA THR A 268 6.77 9.98 19.26
C THR A 268 8.21 10.53 19.40
N GLU A 269 8.93 10.67 18.29
CA GLU A 269 10.36 11.04 18.30
C GLU A 269 10.63 12.44 17.70
N TYR A 270 9.65 13.07 17.04
CA TYR A 270 9.82 14.37 16.39
C TYR A 270 8.81 15.39 16.93
N PRO A 271 9.11 16.71 16.76
CA PRO A 271 8.15 17.76 17.09
C PRO A 271 6.84 17.57 16.32
N LYS A 272 5.74 17.55 17.05
CA LYS A 272 4.39 17.37 16.47
C LYS A 272 3.97 18.61 15.68
N PRO A 273 3.22 18.43 14.58
CA PRO A 273 2.56 19.54 13.91
C PRO A 273 1.56 20.25 14.85
N PRO A 274 1.27 21.55 14.61
CA PRO A 274 0.26 22.27 15.37
C PRO A 274 -1.12 21.59 15.29
N THR A 275 -1.74 21.35 16.45
CA THR A 275 -3.05 20.67 16.54
C THR A 275 -4.12 21.39 15.73
N ASP A 276 -4.23 22.72 15.85
CA ASP A 276 -5.23 23.50 15.11
C ASP A 276 -5.03 23.39 13.59
N GLY A 277 -3.77 23.36 13.13
CA GLY A 277 -3.43 23.14 11.72
C GLY A 277 -3.83 21.75 11.23
N LEU A 278 -3.58 20.70 12.03
CA LEU A 278 -4.01 19.34 11.71
C LEU A 278 -5.53 19.24 11.59
N ILE A 279 -6.26 19.86 12.52
CA ILE A 279 -7.74 19.88 12.51
C ILE A 279 -8.25 20.64 11.27
N ALA A 280 -7.74 21.86 11.02
CA ALA A 280 -8.14 22.67 9.88
C ALA A 280 -7.91 21.95 8.55
N ALA A 281 -6.75 21.29 8.41
CA ALA A 281 -6.41 20.53 7.22
C ALA A 281 -7.12 19.15 7.13
N GLY A 282 -7.97 18.78 8.10
CA GLY A 282 -8.71 17.52 8.12
C GLY A 282 -7.85 16.30 8.44
N TYR A 283 -6.80 16.46 9.24
CA TYR A 283 -5.96 15.40 9.80
C TYR A 283 -6.22 15.16 11.30
N GLY A 284 -7.45 15.42 11.76
CA GLY A 284 -7.83 15.29 13.17
C GLY A 284 -7.55 13.93 13.81
N PHE A 285 -7.52 12.84 13.02
CA PHE A 285 -7.13 11.51 13.47
C PHE A 285 -5.79 11.51 14.25
N TYR A 286 -4.81 12.29 13.80
CA TYR A 286 -3.48 12.34 14.43
C TYR A 286 -3.43 13.17 15.72
N THR A 287 -4.50 13.84 16.08
CA THR A 287 -4.57 14.63 17.34
C THR A 287 -5.11 13.81 18.51
N ALA A 288 -5.66 12.62 18.26
CA ALA A 288 -6.29 11.78 19.27
C ALA A 288 -5.30 10.93 20.10
N GLY A 289 -3.99 11.00 19.81
CA GLY A 289 -2.97 10.24 20.54
C GLY A 289 -2.95 8.74 20.23
N ILE A 290 -3.62 8.31 19.15
CA ILE A 290 -3.74 6.89 18.80
C ILE A 290 -2.37 6.29 18.46
N MET A 291 -1.52 7.03 17.74
CA MET A 291 -0.19 6.55 17.35
C MET A 291 0.74 6.43 18.57
N GLU A 292 0.65 7.36 19.51
CA GLU A 292 1.41 7.32 20.76
C GLU A 292 0.98 6.14 21.63
N GLN A 293 -0.32 5.88 21.72
CA GLN A 293 -0.85 4.72 22.45
C GLN A 293 -0.43 3.41 21.80
N LEU A 294 -0.49 3.33 20.46
CA LEU A 294 -0.08 2.14 19.72
C LEU A 294 1.41 1.81 19.92
N ALA A 295 2.27 2.83 20.02
CA ALA A 295 3.70 2.64 20.27
C ALA A 295 4.01 1.95 21.61
N GLU A 296 3.11 2.04 22.58
CA GLU A 296 3.25 1.47 23.92
C GLU A 296 2.51 0.13 24.10
N VAL A 297 1.80 -0.35 23.07
CA VAL A 297 1.07 -1.62 23.15
C VAL A 297 2.05 -2.79 23.25
N PRO A 298 1.93 -3.68 24.24
CA PRO A 298 2.77 -4.86 24.35
C PRO A 298 2.65 -5.79 23.14
N TYR A 299 3.74 -6.45 22.79
CA TYR A 299 3.80 -7.34 21.62
C TYR A 299 2.69 -8.41 21.60
N GLU A 300 2.46 -9.06 22.74
CA GLU A 300 1.41 -10.07 22.88
C GLU A 300 0.01 -9.49 22.64
N GLN A 301 -0.19 -8.25 23.05
CA GLN A 301 -1.46 -7.55 22.84
C GLN A 301 -1.63 -7.12 21.38
N LEU A 302 -0.55 -6.72 20.68
CA LEU A 302 -0.61 -6.43 19.25
C LEU A 302 -1.11 -7.65 18.45
N ILE A 303 -0.68 -8.86 18.83
CA ILE A 303 -1.14 -10.12 18.20
C ILE A 303 -2.59 -10.43 18.59
N ALA A 304 -2.92 -10.30 19.89
CA ALA A 304 -4.26 -10.64 20.41
C ALA A 304 -5.36 -9.72 19.85
N ASP A 305 -5.05 -8.43 19.65
CA ASP A 305 -5.98 -7.42 19.15
C ASP A 305 -5.94 -7.27 17.62
N ASP A 306 -5.26 -8.19 16.92
CA ASP A 306 -5.19 -8.26 15.45
C ASP A 306 -4.56 -7.03 14.78
N TYR A 307 -3.57 -6.40 15.44
CA TYR A 307 -2.74 -5.37 14.81
C TYR A 307 -1.66 -5.97 13.89
N VAL A 308 -1.23 -7.19 14.20
CA VAL A 308 -0.16 -7.91 13.48
C VAL A 308 -0.45 -9.41 13.46
N TRP A 309 -0.02 -10.08 12.41
CA TRP A 309 -0.12 -11.53 12.27
C TRP A 309 1.22 -12.20 12.51
N VAL A 310 1.31 -13.00 13.57
CA VAL A 310 2.53 -13.76 13.90
C VAL A 310 2.16 -15.18 14.32
N GLY A 311 2.75 -16.18 13.68
CA GLY A 311 2.48 -17.58 13.99
C GLY A 311 2.95 -18.55 12.92
N THR A 312 2.34 -19.73 12.90
CA THR A 312 2.56 -20.75 11.87
C THR A 312 1.79 -20.41 10.59
N PRO A 313 2.07 -21.06 9.46
CA PRO A 313 1.23 -20.91 8.26
C PRO A 313 -0.25 -21.17 8.53
N GLU A 314 -0.60 -22.12 9.36
CA GLU A 314 -1.97 -22.45 9.74
C GLU A 314 -2.62 -21.30 10.53
N ASP A 315 -1.88 -20.66 11.45
CA ASP A 315 -2.37 -19.47 12.15
C ASP A 315 -2.65 -18.31 11.19
N ILE A 316 -1.79 -18.11 10.21
CA ILE A 316 -1.96 -17.04 9.22
C ILE A 316 -3.16 -17.35 8.29
N ILE A 317 -3.34 -18.59 7.89
CA ILE A 317 -4.52 -19.02 7.11
C ILE A 317 -5.80 -18.71 7.88
N GLU A 318 -5.89 -19.07 9.16
CA GLU A 318 -7.05 -18.80 10.01
C GLU A 318 -7.36 -17.28 10.08
N ARG A 319 -6.32 -16.45 10.25
CA ARG A 319 -6.48 -14.98 10.27
C ARG A 319 -7.00 -14.43 8.94
N ILE A 320 -6.50 -14.92 7.83
CA ILE A 320 -6.98 -14.53 6.50
C ILE A 320 -8.44 -14.97 6.30
N GLU A 321 -8.79 -16.21 6.64
CA GLU A 321 -10.17 -16.70 6.56
C GLU A 321 -11.14 -15.86 7.41
N GLU A 322 -10.74 -15.52 8.63
CA GLU A 322 -11.50 -14.64 9.51
C GLU A 322 -11.69 -13.25 8.88
N THR A 323 -10.63 -12.66 8.33
CA THR A 323 -10.68 -11.37 7.64
C THR A 323 -11.65 -11.42 6.45
N LEU A 324 -11.55 -12.43 5.60
CA LEU A 324 -12.42 -12.61 4.43
C LEU A 324 -13.88 -12.81 4.82
N LYS A 325 -14.12 -13.44 5.99
CA LYS A 325 -15.46 -13.67 6.52
C LYS A 325 -16.11 -12.42 7.09
N VAL A 326 -15.33 -11.56 7.80
CA VAL A 326 -15.88 -10.37 8.47
C VAL A 326 -15.91 -9.15 7.56
N CYS A 327 -15.04 -9.09 6.55
CA CYS A 327 -14.94 -7.97 5.63
C CYS A 327 -15.24 -8.38 4.19
N GLU A 328 -16.52 -8.33 3.82
CA GLU A 328 -16.94 -8.56 2.43
C GLU A 328 -16.30 -7.53 1.49
N GLY A 329 -15.85 -7.96 0.31
CA GLY A 329 -15.22 -7.11 -0.70
C GLY A 329 -13.70 -7.07 -0.62
N VAL A 330 -13.06 -7.82 0.29
CA VAL A 330 -11.61 -8.02 0.26
C VAL A 330 -11.25 -8.88 -0.95
N GLN A 331 -10.50 -8.28 -1.87
CA GLN A 331 -10.03 -8.92 -3.11
C GLN A 331 -8.53 -9.24 -3.06
N GLU A 332 -7.81 -8.63 -2.11
CA GLU A 332 -6.36 -8.77 -2.01
C GLU A 332 -5.90 -8.73 -0.55
N ILE A 333 -5.03 -9.66 -0.19
CA ILE A 333 -4.30 -9.67 1.08
C ILE A 333 -2.86 -9.22 0.82
N GLY A 334 -2.48 -8.08 1.40
CA GLY A 334 -1.13 -7.56 1.40
C GLY A 334 -0.42 -7.87 2.71
N ILE A 335 0.80 -8.37 2.65
CA ILE A 335 1.60 -8.64 3.84
C ILE A 335 2.92 -7.87 3.83
N THR A 336 3.36 -7.40 4.98
CA THR A 336 4.66 -6.75 5.17
C THR A 336 5.64 -7.76 5.74
N VAL A 337 6.45 -8.37 4.89
CA VAL A 337 7.38 -9.44 5.29
C VAL A 337 8.79 -8.96 5.63
N ASN A 338 9.09 -7.68 5.43
CA ASN A 338 10.34 -7.03 5.83
C ASN A 338 10.12 -5.99 6.93
N ALA A 339 9.08 -6.20 7.73
CA ALA A 339 8.70 -5.31 8.81
C ALA A 339 9.88 -5.03 9.76
N GLY A 340 9.94 -3.80 10.27
CA GLY A 340 10.89 -3.41 11.31
C GLY A 340 12.36 -3.53 10.91
N GLY A 341 12.69 -3.58 9.62
CA GLY A 341 14.06 -3.74 9.15
C GLY A 341 14.64 -5.14 9.35
N ALA A 342 13.81 -6.16 9.37
CA ALA A 342 14.21 -7.56 9.43
C ALA A 342 15.39 -7.88 8.50
N PRO A 343 16.28 -8.80 8.86
CA PRO A 343 17.36 -9.25 7.98
C PRO A 343 16.79 -9.76 6.64
N ASN A 344 17.49 -9.49 5.54
CA ASN A 344 17.01 -9.87 4.22
C ASN A 344 16.68 -11.37 4.10
N TRP A 345 17.52 -12.25 4.66
CA TRP A 345 17.28 -13.69 4.64
C TRP A 345 15.93 -14.07 5.29
N MET A 346 15.53 -13.34 6.33
CA MET A 346 14.26 -13.57 7.03
C MET A 346 13.08 -13.10 6.19
N ALA A 347 13.18 -11.94 5.51
CA ALA A 347 12.19 -11.48 4.57
C ALA A 347 11.98 -12.48 3.42
N ILE A 348 13.07 -13.02 2.86
CA ILE A 348 13.00 -14.06 1.82
C ILE A 348 12.35 -15.34 2.35
N LYS A 349 12.76 -15.83 3.54
CA LYS A 349 12.16 -17.02 4.20
C LYS A 349 10.65 -16.84 4.39
N ASN A 350 10.21 -15.67 4.88
CA ASN A 350 8.78 -15.37 5.06
C ASN A 350 8.02 -15.41 3.72
N GLN A 351 8.57 -14.81 2.67
CA GLN A 351 7.97 -14.87 1.33
C GLN A 351 7.83 -16.31 0.83
N GLU A 352 8.89 -17.11 0.97
CA GLU A 352 8.90 -18.50 0.53
C GLU A 352 7.89 -19.35 1.30
N LEU A 353 7.87 -19.24 2.62
CA LEU A 353 6.94 -19.99 3.47
C LEU A 353 5.49 -19.57 3.20
N PHE A 354 5.20 -18.27 3.08
CA PHE A 354 3.88 -17.77 2.75
C PHE A 354 3.41 -18.26 1.38
N ALA A 355 4.28 -18.20 0.37
CA ALA A 355 3.93 -18.64 -0.97
C ALA A 355 3.72 -20.16 -1.07
N GLN A 356 4.48 -20.96 -0.32
CA GLN A 356 4.40 -22.42 -0.35
C GLN A 356 3.25 -22.99 0.50
N ARG A 357 2.92 -22.35 1.61
CA ARG A 357 2.01 -22.91 2.62
C ARG A 357 0.69 -22.16 2.74
N VAL A 358 0.65 -20.83 2.50
CA VAL A 358 -0.54 -20.01 2.68
C VAL A 358 -1.27 -19.79 1.35
N ILE A 359 -0.59 -19.26 0.34
CA ILE A 359 -1.22 -18.93 -0.96
C ILE A 359 -1.98 -20.12 -1.58
N PRO A 360 -1.46 -21.36 -1.60
CA PRO A 360 -2.16 -22.50 -2.22
C PRO A 360 -3.50 -22.86 -1.56
N HIS A 361 -3.70 -22.47 -0.29
CA HIS A 361 -4.96 -22.70 0.41
C HIS A 361 -6.12 -21.88 -0.18
N PHE A 362 -5.81 -20.68 -0.70
CA PHE A 362 -6.79 -19.73 -1.22
C PHE A 362 -6.90 -19.72 -2.76
N ARG A 363 -6.06 -20.47 -3.46
CA ARG A 363 -6.11 -20.58 -4.93
C ARG A 363 -6.74 -21.89 -5.34
N THR A 364 -7.79 -21.81 -6.18
CA THR A 364 -8.44 -23.00 -6.73
C THR A 364 -7.50 -23.75 -7.67
N THR A 365 -7.66 -25.10 -7.69
CA THR A 365 -6.76 -26.02 -8.43
C THR A 365 -6.77 -25.86 -9.95
N ASP A 366 -7.68 -25.07 -10.51
CA ASP A 366 -7.79 -24.84 -11.96
C ASP A 366 -6.76 -23.84 -12.52
N SER A 367 -5.98 -23.17 -11.63
CA SER A 367 -4.87 -22.29 -12.05
C SER A 367 -3.50 -22.99 -12.13
N LYS A 368 -3.47 -24.34 -12.06
CA LYS A 368 -2.24 -25.16 -12.01
C LYS A 368 -1.62 -25.48 -13.38
N ASP A 369 -1.68 -24.60 -14.35
CA ASP A 369 -0.81 -24.72 -15.53
C ASP A 369 0.31 -23.68 -15.47
N GLY A 370 1.41 -24.04 -14.81
CA GLY A 370 2.65 -23.33 -15.02
C GLY A 370 3.68 -23.17 -13.93
N VAL A 371 3.79 -24.04 -12.91
CA VAL A 371 5.08 -24.10 -12.18
C VAL A 371 5.39 -25.54 -11.77
N THR A 372 6.02 -26.26 -12.66
CA THR A 372 6.77 -27.46 -12.28
C THR A 372 8.14 -26.99 -11.81
N VAL A 373 8.35 -26.96 -10.51
CA VAL A 373 9.69 -26.81 -9.95
C VAL A 373 10.44 -28.13 -10.22
N ALA A 374 11.32 -28.11 -11.20
CA ALA A 374 12.27 -29.20 -11.39
C ALA A 374 13.23 -29.22 -10.21
N ALA A 375 13.07 -30.21 -9.35
CA ALA A 375 14.11 -30.59 -8.40
C ALA A 375 15.32 -31.08 -9.23
N GLN A 376 16.39 -30.30 -9.24
CA GLN A 376 17.69 -30.77 -9.69
C GLN A 376 18.49 -31.23 -8.47
N ALA A 377 18.83 -32.53 -8.54
CA ALA A 377 19.73 -33.23 -7.61
C ALA A 377 21.17 -32.70 -7.73
#